data_dcdd2cb60d345a3775f98d8da0f39393
#
_entry.id   dcdd2cb60d345a3775f98d8da0f39393
#
_cell.length_a   1.000
_cell.length_b   1.000
_cell.length_c   1.000
_cell.angle_alpha   90.00
_cell.angle_beta   90.00
_cell.angle_gamma   90.00
#
_symmetry.space_group_name_H-M   'P 1'
#
loop_
_entity.id
_entity.type
_entity.pdbx_description
1 polymer ?
#
loop_
_entity_poly.entity_id
_entity_poly.type
_entity_poly.pdbx_seq_one_letter_code
_entity_poly.pdbx_strand_id
1 'polypeptide(L)'
;VHGSFTLRSMLKDPRSDQLLAMVGPGMMLWAPREYELFRLAESGQEEELLWHYLRRAPVAEAFLWRRWLYLLWDEVDNLVNTGRFDRVRFDLAAKSILPWLA
;
A
#
# COMPACT_ATOMS: atom_id res chain seq x y z
N VAL A 1 4.57 11.18 -2.59
CA VAL A 1 3.59 10.08 -2.64
C VAL A 1 2.20 10.56 -2.25
N HIS A 2 1.18 9.91 -2.77
CA HIS A 2 -0.23 10.25 -2.54
C HIS A 2 -0.66 9.95 -1.09
N GLY A 3 -0.13 8.90 -0.51
CA GLY A 3 -0.39 8.53 0.88
C GLY A 3 -1.65 7.70 1.11
N SER A 4 -2.47 7.50 0.07
CA SER A 4 -3.71 6.73 0.15
C SER A 4 -4.02 6.04 -1.18
N PHE A 5 -2.99 5.49 -1.82
CA PHE A 5 -3.06 4.92 -3.16
C PHE A 5 -3.77 3.57 -3.16
N THR A 6 -5.03 3.58 -3.49
CA THR A 6 -5.88 2.39 -3.63
C THR A 6 -6.78 2.54 -4.85
N LEU A 7 -7.47 1.48 -5.25
CA LEU A 7 -8.44 1.57 -6.35
C LEU A 7 -9.56 2.57 -6.06
N ARG A 8 -9.87 2.82 -4.79
CA ARG A 8 -10.89 3.80 -4.38
C ARG A 8 -10.51 5.24 -4.69
N SER A 9 -9.21 5.53 -4.83
CA SER A 9 -8.72 6.87 -5.17
C SER A 9 -8.56 7.09 -6.67
N MET A 10 -9.00 6.16 -7.50
CA MET A 10 -8.90 6.23 -8.94
C MET A 10 -10.28 6.48 -9.57
N LEU A 11 -10.33 7.44 -10.50
CA LEU A 11 -11.50 7.69 -11.34
C LEU A 11 -11.22 7.19 -12.74
N LYS A 12 -12.14 6.40 -13.29
CA LYS A 12 -12.02 5.88 -14.64
C LYS A 12 -13.22 6.30 -15.51
N ASP A 13 -12.99 6.35 -16.82
CA ASP A 13 -14.07 6.50 -17.78
C ASP A 13 -14.86 5.18 -17.87
N PRO A 14 -16.17 5.15 -17.55
CA PRO A 14 -16.96 3.92 -17.60
C PRO A 14 -17.12 3.35 -19.01
N ARG A 15 -16.85 4.14 -20.05
CA ARG A 15 -16.97 3.71 -21.45
C ARG A 15 -15.71 3.03 -21.96
N SER A 16 -14.53 3.50 -21.58
CA SER A 16 -13.24 3.05 -22.12
C SER A 16 -12.34 2.36 -21.08
N ASP A 17 -12.74 2.33 -19.81
CA ASP A 17 -11.92 1.91 -18.67
C ASP A 17 -10.61 2.70 -18.51
N GLN A 18 -10.49 3.84 -19.19
CA GLN A 18 -9.33 4.69 -19.10
C GLN A 18 -9.26 5.38 -17.73
N LEU A 19 -8.08 5.38 -17.11
CA LEU A 19 -7.84 6.12 -15.88
C LEU A 19 -7.88 7.63 -16.19
N LEU A 20 -8.78 8.36 -15.54
CA LEU A 20 -8.95 9.81 -15.73
C LEU A 20 -8.21 10.62 -14.68
N ALA A 21 -8.24 10.19 -13.43
CA ALA A 21 -7.67 10.97 -12.34
C ALA A 21 -7.41 10.09 -11.10
N MET A 22 -6.52 10.59 -10.26
CA MET A 22 -6.35 10.11 -8.89
C MET A 22 -6.82 11.18 -7.93
N VAL A 23 -7.63 10.81 -6.95
CA VAL A 23 -8.29 11.73 -6.03
C VAL A 23 -8.05 11.33 -4.57
N GLY A 24 -8.42 12.20 -3.64
CA GLY A 24 -8.42 11.92 -2.22
C GLY A 24 -7.05 11.57 -1.67
N PRO A 25 -5.99 12.37 -1.91
CA PRO A 25 -4.71 12.09 -1.28
C PRO A 25 -4.89 12.06 0.24
N GLY A 26 -4.27 11.06 0.86
CA GLY A 26 -4.23 10.96 2.31
C GLY A 26 -3.23 11.97 2.86
N MET A 27 -2.11 11.47 3.34
CA MET A 27 -1.00 12.32 3.75
C MET A 27 0.00 12.42 2.59
N MET A 28 -0.12 13.45 1.75
CA MET A 28 0.88 13.71 0.71
C MET A 28 2.20 14.05 1.37
N LEU A 29 3.25 13.30 1.02
CA LEU A 29 4.57 13.52 1.58
C LEU A 29 5.68 13.18 0.60
N TRP A 30 6.85 13.70 0.88
CA TRP A 30 8.06 13.37 0.15
C TRP A 30 8.66 12.09 0.76
N ALA A 31 8.47 10.98 0.06
CA ALA A 31 8.86 9.66 0.56
C ALA A 31 9.26 8.74 -0.60
N PRO A 32 9.97 7.65 -0.34
CA PRO A 32 10.19 6.62 -1.35
C PRO A 32 8.88 6.09 -1.91
N ARG A 33 8.86 5.73 -3.20
CA ARG A 33 7.67 5.18 -3.86
C ARG A 33 7.17 3.88 -3.21
N GLU A 34 8.03 3.14 -2.54
CA GLU A 34 7.65 1.95 -1.78
C GLU A 34 6.59 2.23 -0.73
N TYR A 35 6.63 3.42 -0.13
CA TYR A 35 5.64 3.84 0.87
C TYR A 35 4.24 4.01 0.27
N GLU A 36 4.14 4.13 -1.03
CA GLU A 36 2.88 4.11 -1.78
C GLU A 36 2.47 2.69 -2.14
N LEU A 37 3.43 1.91 -2.61
CA LEU A 37 3.18 0.62 -3.23
C LEU A 37 2.75 -0.47 -2.24
N PHE A 38 3.10 -0.36 -0.96
CA PHE A 38 2.75 -1.40 0.02
C PHE A 38 1.23 -1.58 0.14
N ARG A 39 0.45 -0.53 -0.11
CA ARG A 39 -1.00 -0.58 -0.04
C ARG A 39 -1.61 -1.45 -1.13
N LEU A 40 -0.95 -1.57 -2.26
CA LEU A 40 -1.39 -2.42 -3.37
C LEU A 40 -1.13 -3.90 -3.12
N ALA A 41 -0.40 -4.23 -2.07
CA ALA A 41 -0.09 -5.62 -1.71
C ALA A 41 -1.18 -6.29 -0.85
N GLU A 42 -2.25 -5.58 -0.52
CA GLU A 42 -3.18 -6.05 0.49
C GLU A 42 -4.28 -6.97 -0.02
N SER A 43 -4.66 -6.89 -1.28
CA SER A 43 -5.75 -7.74 -1.78
C SER A 43 -5.89 -7.79 -3.30
N GLY A 44 -6.38 -8.90 -3.80
CA GLY A 44 -6.98 -9.16 -5.10
C GLY A 44 -6.44 -8.34 -6.29
N GLN A 45 -7.28 -7.47 -6.81
CA GLN A 45 -6.94 -6.64 -7.97
C GLN A 45 -5.84 -5.62 -7.70
N GLU A 46 -5.73 -5.15 -6.49
CA GLU A 46 -4.68 -4.21 -6.09
C GLU A 46 -3.32 -4.89 -6.10
N GLU A 47 -3.24 -6.14 -5.67
CA GLU A 47 -2.01 -6.92 -5.74
C GLU A 47 -1.60 -7.19 -7.19
N GLU A 48 -2.54 -7.49 -8.06
CA GLU A 48 -2.28 -7.65 -9.50
C GLU A 48 -1.72 -6.36 -10.10
N LEU A 49 -2.29 -5.22 -9.76
CA LEU A 49 -1.79 -3.91 -10.19
C LEU A 49 -0.35 -3.68 -9.71
N LEU A 50 -0.03 -4.06 -8.47
CA LEU A 50 1.32 -3.97 -7.93
C LEU A 50 2.31 -4.76 -8.78
N TRP A 51 1.99 -6.01 -9.12
CA TRP A 51 2.88 -6.84 -9.92
C TRP A 51 3.07 -6.31 -11.33
N HIS A 52 2.03 -5.76 -11.96
CA HIS A 52 2.16 -5.09 -13.24
C HIS A 52 3.08 -3.87 -13.16
N TYR A 53 2.96 -3.08 -12.11
CA TYR A 53 3.83 -1.94 -11.87
C TYR A 53 5.30 -2.38 -11.72
N LEU A 54 5.56 -3.39 -10.90
CA LEU A 54 6.91 -3.85 -10.60
C LEU A 54 7.64 -4.44 -11.82
N ARG A 55 6.93 -4.96 -12.79
CA ARG A 55 7.54 -5.42 -14.05
C ARG A 55 8.14 -4.28 -14.85
N ARG A 56 7.56 -3.09 -14.77
CA ARG A 56 8.01 -1.91 -15.53
C ARG A 56 8.94 -1.01 -14.73
N ALA A 57 8.77 -0.97 -13.44
CA ALA A 57 9.52 -0.12 -12.53
C ALA A 57 9.93 -0.92 -11.28
N PRO A 58 10.92 -1.80 -11.39
CA PRO A 58 11.35 -2.63 -10.27
C PRO A 58 11.79 -1.80 -9.07
N VAL A 59 11.55 -2.34 -7.88
CA VAL A 59 12.05 -1.81 -6.61
C VAL A 59 13.12 -2.74 -6.06
N ALA A 60 13.81 -2.30 -5.00
CA ALA A 60 14.78 -3.15 -4.33
C ALA A 60 14.10 -4.42 -3.78
N GLU A 61 14.81 -5.54 -3.81
CA GLU A 61 14.30 -6.83 -3.33
C GLU A 61 13.82 -6.75 -1.87
N ALA A 62 14.48 -5.94 -1.06
CA ALA A 62 14.09 -5.72 0.33
C ALA A 62 12.65 -5.17 0.49
N PHE A 63 12.02 -4.64 -0.56
CA PHE A 63 10.62 -4.27 -0.53
C PHE A 63 9.71 -5.44 -0.15
N LEU A 64 10.07 -6.67 -0.48
CA LEU A 64 9.29 -7.87 -0.13
C LEU A 64 9.06 -8.02 1.37
N TRP A 65 9.97 -7.53 2.21
CA TRP A 65 9.75 -7.53 3.65
C TRP A 65 9.39 -6.14 4.20
N ARG A 66 9.92 -5.07 3.60
CA ARG A 66 9.62 -3.71 4.05
C ARG A 66 8.14 -3.36 3.92
N ARG A 67 7.42 -3.94 2.96
CA ARG A 67 5.98 -3.74 2.82
C ARG A 67 5.21 -4.12 4.08
N TRP A 68 5.64 -5.14 4.79
CA TRP A 68 5.01 -5.55 6.05
C TRP A 68 5.32 -4.58 7.18
N LEU A 69 6.51 -4.00 7.19
CA LEU A 69 6.88 -2.95 8.14
C LEU A 69 6.01 -1.70 7.93
N TYR A 70 5.81 -1.30 6.69
CA TYR A 70 4.93 -0.18 6.37
C TYR A 70 3.48 -0.44 6.81
N LEU A 71 3.01 -1.67 6.66
CA LEU A 71 1.68 -2.06 7.10
C LEU A 71 1.53 -1.97 8.62
N LEU A 72 2.53 -2.44 9.37
CA LEU A 72 2.56 -2.31 10.83
C LEU A 72 2.51 -0.84 11.25
N TRP A 73 3.33 -0.03 10.62
CA TRP A 73 3.37 1.42 10.88
C TRP A 73 2.03 2.08 10.58
N ASP A 74 1.42 1.74 9.46
CA ASP A 74 0.13 2.29 9.05
C ASP A 74 -0.95 1.99 10.10
N GLU A 75 -0.94 0.79 10.65
CA GLU A 75 -1.92 0.39 11.66
C GLU A 75 -1.72 1.12 12.99
N VAL A 76 -0.47 1.33 13.41
CA VAL A 76 -0.15 2.13 14.59
C VAL A 76 -0.54 3.59 14.37
N ASP A 77 -0.25 4.13 13.21
CA ASP A 77 -0.60 5.50 12.83
C ASP A 77 -2.12 5.72 12.85
N ASN A 78 -2.88 4.76 12.33
CA ASN A 78 -4.34 4.78 12.38
C ASN A 78 -4.85 4.78 13.83
N LEU A 79 -4.27 3.94 14.69
CA LEU A 79 -4.65 3.88 16.09
C LEU A 79 -4.41 5.22 16.79
N VAL A 80 -3.25 5.84 16.57
CA VAL A 80 -2.88 7.11 17.18
C VAL A 80 -3.78 8.26 16.70
N ASN A 81 -4.06 8.31 15.40
CA ASN A 81 -4.77 9.44 14.80
C ASN A 81 -6.29 9.30 14.79
N THR A 82 -6.82 8.08 14.72
CA THR A 82 -8.28 7.84 14.60
C THR A 82 -8.87 6.96 15.68
N GLY A 83 -8.04 6.33 16.50
CA GLY A 83 -8.47 5.34 17.49
C GLY A 83 -8.88 4.00 16.89
N ARG A 84 -8.74 3.82 15.58
CA ARG A 84 -9.09 2.57 14.89
C ARG A 84 -7.87 1.69 14.75
N PHE A 85 -8.06 0.39 14.98
CA PHE A 85 -6.99 -0.60 14.89
C PHE A 85 -7.54 -1.92 14.34
N ASP A 86 -7.02 -2.35 13.21
CA ASP A 86 -7.36 -3.64 12.62
C ASP A 86 -6.34 -4.68 13.09
N ARG A 87 -6.71 -5.45 14.09
CA ARG A 87 -5.84 -6.44 14.71
C ARG A 87 -5.49 -7.57 13.74
N VAL A 88 -6.43 -7.98 12.90
CA VAL A 88 -6.19 -9.06 11.92
C VAL A 88 -5.11 -8.64 10.93
N ARG A 89 -5.22 -7.42 10.41
CA ARG A 89 -4.25 -6.85 9.50
C ARG A 89 -2.87 -6.68 10.15
N PHE A 90 -2.84 -6.18 11.38
CA PHE A 90 -1.62 -6.04 12.17
C PHE A 90 -0.94 -7.40 12.41
N ASP A 91 -1.69 -8.40 12.85
CA ASP A 91 -1.15 -9.73 13.14
C ASP A 91 -0.62 -10.41 11.86
N LEU A 92 -1.31 -10.24 10.73
CA LEU A 92 -0.84 -10.73 9.45
C LEU A 92 0.53 -10.14 9.09
N ALA A 93 0.66 -8.84 9.22
CA ALA A 93 1.91 -8.15 8.92
C ALA A 93 3.03 -8.57 9.88
N ALA A 94 2.73 -8.69 11.18
CA ALA A 94 3.70 -9.13 12.16
C ALA A 94 4.21 -10.55 11.87
N LYS A 95 3.32 -11.47 11.56
CA LYS A 95 3.69 -12.86 11.20
C LYS A 95 4.50 -12.90 9.90
N SER A 96 4.19 -12.03 8.96
CA SER A 96 4.85 -12.01 7.66
C SER A 96 6.26 -11.43 7.71
N ILE A 97 6.51 -10.50 8.64
CA ILE A 97 7.84 -9.88 8.78
C ILE A 97 8.81 -10.70 9.64
N LEU A 98 8.31 -11.43 10.63
CA LEU A 98 9.18 -12.16 11.58
C LEU A 98 10.22 -13.05 10.93
N PRO A 99 9.92 -13.85 9.88
CA PRO A 99 10.93 -14.68 9.22
C PRO A 99 12.10 -13.90 8.64
N TRP A 100 11.90 -12.63 8.28
CA TRP A 100 12.94 -11.78 7.70
C TRP A 100 13.85 -11.14 8.77
N LEU A 101 13.40 -11.11 10.03
CA LEU A 101 14.16 -10.56 11.15
C LEU A 101 15.01 -11.60 11.88
N ALA A 102 14.77 -12.86 11.58
CA ALA A 102 15.49 -13.98 12.23
C ALA A 102 16.89 -14.19 11.65
#